data_e43d6bd038ee5440a2255e449562d4b8
#
_entry.id   e43d6bd038ee5440a2255e449562d4b8
#
_cell.length_a   1.000
_cell.length_b   1.000
_cell.length_c   1.000
_cell.angle_alpha   90.00
_cell.angle_beta   90.00
_cell.angle_gamma   90.00
#
_symmetry.space_group_name_H-M   'P 1'
#
loop_
_entity.id
_entity.type
_entity.pdbx_description
1 polymer ?
#
loop_
_entity_poly.entity_id
_entity_poly.type
_entity_poly.pdbx_seq_one_letter_code
_entity_poly.pdbx_strand_id
1 'polypeptide(L)'
;MHLTYEHKPAMTLIGFSTLIRMEEGYVRCPEFWDVEYNRKYARLWQTGRPETPVEQALLENRIGRFAICEQKADCFEYWIAGLYRGSAVPGG
;
A
#
# COMPACT_ATOMS: atom_id res chain seq x y z
N MET A 1 -3.69 -5.14 -8.36
CA MET A 1 -2.92 -5.36 -7.12
C MET A 1 -3.88 -5.46 -5.95
N HIS A 2 -3.72 -6.44 -5.12
CA HIS A 2 -4.62 -6.69 -3.98
C HIS A 2 -4.06 -6.07 -2.71
N LEU A 3 -4.96 -5.74 -1.79
CA LEU A 3 -4.56 -5.36 -0.45
C LEU A 3 -4.17 -6.63 0.31
N THR A 4 -3.09 -6.56 1.05
CA THR A 4 -2.62 -7.67 1.87
C THR A 4 -2.37 -7.23 3.31
N TYR A 5 -2.35 -8.20 4.21
CA TYR A 5 -2.06 -7.97 5.60
C TYR A 5 -0.68 -8.49 5.95
N GLU A 6 -0.06 -7.87 6.93
CA GLU A 6 1.12 -8.43 7.55
C GLU A 6 1.10 -8.15 9.06
N HIS A 7 1.16 -9.22 9.85
CA HIS A 7 1.20 -9.12 11.30
C HIS A 7 2.63 -8.87 11.78
N LYS A 8 2.78 -7.83 12.57
CA LYS A 8 4.02 -7.53 13.27
C LYS A 8 3.75 -7.69 14.77
N PRO A 9 4.80 -7.81 15.62
CA PRO A 9 4.58 -8.08 17.05
C PRO A 9 3.63 -7.11 17.75
N ALA A 10 3.58 -5.85 17.33
CA ALA A 10 2.76 -4.83 17.98
C ALA A 10 1.63 -4.29 17.10
N MET A 11 1.47 -4.77 15.86
CA MET A 11 0.50 -4.19 14.94
C MET A 11 0.22 -5.09 13.75
N THR A 12 -0.90 -4.84 13.06
CA THR A 12 -1.19 -5.44 11.77
C THR A 12 -1.16 -4.34 10.73
N LEU A 13 -0.43 -4.60 9.65
CA LEU A 13 -0.32 -3.68 8.52
C LEU A 13 -1.20 -4.15 7.38
N ILE A 14 -1.71 -3.22 6.60
CA ILE A 14 -2.49 -3.50 5.41
C ILE A 14 -2.04 -2.54 4.31
N GLY A 15 -1.90 -3.04 3.09
CA GLY A 15 -1.49 -2.19 1.98
C GLY A 15 -1.18 -2.93 0.71
N PHE A 16 -0.49 -2.22 -0.18
CA PHE A 16 -0.02 -2.73 -1.46
C PHE A 16 1.47 -3.02 -1.36
N SER A 17 1.93 -4.08 -2.01
CA SER A 17 3.35 -4.37 -2.06
C SER A 17 3.80 -4.74 -3.46
N THR A 18 5.09 -4.60 -3.70
CA THR A 18 5.74 -5.03 -4.93
C THR A 18 7.18 -5.41 -4.64
N LEU A 19 7.75 -6.28 -5.46
CA LEU A 19 9.16 -6.63 -5.35
C LEU A 19 9.96 -5.70 -6.26
N ILE A 20 11.04 -5.14 -5.71
CA ILE A 20 11.90 -4.19 -6.42
C ILE A 20 13.34 -4.67 -6.28
N ARG A 21 14.08 -4.69 -7.39
CA ARG A 21 15.50 -5.00 -7.35
C ARG A 21 16.27 -3.90 -6.64
N MET A 22 17.30 -4.27 -5.89
CA MET A 22 18.07 -3.32 -5.09
C MET A 22 18.57 -2.15 -5.91
N GLU A 23 19.11 -2.40 -7.10
CA GLU A 23 19.67 -1.34 -7.95
C GLU A 23 18.64 -0.42 -8.57
N GLU A 24 17.36 -0.77 -8.49
CA GLU A 24 16.28 0.01 -9.09
C GLU A 24 15.45 0.79 -8.07
N GLY A 25 15.79 0.69 -6.79
CA GLY A 25 14.95 1.22 -5.72
C GLY A 25 14.63 2.70 -5.86
N TYR A 26 15.63 3.54 -6.15
CA TYR A 26 15.42 4.99 -6.23
C TYR A 26 14.58 5.41 -7.44
N VAL A 27 14.42 4.52 -8.43
CA VAL A 27 13.57 4.77 -9.60
C VAL A 27 12.19 4.16 -9.38
N ARG A 28 12.14 2.91 -8.92
CA ARG A 28 10.88 2.15 -8.81
C ARG A 28 10.02 2.57 -7.63
N CYS A 29 10.61 2.99 -6.52
CA CYS A 29 9.82 3.42 -5.37
C CYS A 29 8.95 4.64 -5.68
N PRO A 30 9.49 5.75 -6.23
CA PRO A 30 8.65 6.87 -6.63
C PRO A 30 7.63 6.50 -7.72
N GLU A 31 8.03 5.64 -8.66
CA GLU A 31 7.13 5.18 -9.72
C GLU A 31 5.95 4.40 -9.14
N PHE A 32 6.20 3.52 -8.17
CA PHE A 32 5.16 2.75 -7.51
C PHE A 32 4.15 3.66 -6.81
N TRP A 33 4.64 4.67 -6.07
CA TRP A 33 3.77 5.67 -5.44
C TRP A 33 2.94 6.42 -6.47
N ASP A 34 3.56 6.84 -7.57
CA ASP A 34 2.88 7.65 -8.57
C ASP A 34 1.81 6.84 -9.32
N VAL A 35 2.18 5.67 -9.85
CA VAL A 35 1.30 4.89 -10.72
C VAL A 35 0.24 4.15 -9.93
N GLU A 36 0.62 3.43 -8.88
CA GLU A 36 -0.28 2.52 -8.17
C GLU A 36 -1.04 3.19 -7.03
N TYR A 37 -0.68 4.41 -6.66
CA TYR A 37 -1.32 5.11 -5.56
C TYR A 37 -1.86 6.48 -5.99
N ASN A 38 -1.00 7.40 -6.40
CA ASN A 38 -1.43 8.77 -6.69
C ASN A 38 -2.34 8.85 -7.91
N ARG A 39 -1.94 8.26 -9.03
CA ARG A 39 -2.72 8.35 -10.28
C ARG A 39 -3.92 7.42 -10.27
N LYS A 40 -3.73 6.19 -9.82
CA LYS A 40 -4.78 5.19 -9.83
C LYS A 40 -5.99 5.61 -9.00
N TYR A 41 -5.75 6.30 -7.90
CA TYR A 41 -6.80 6.74 -6.99
C TYR A 41 -6.93 8.27 -6.94
N ALA A 42 -6.53 8.95 -8.03
CA ALA A 42 -6.54 10.41 -8.06
C ALA A 42 -7.91 11.01 -7.73
N ARG A 43 -8.98 10.42 -8.25
CA ARG A 43 -10.33 10.89 -7.96
C ARG A 43 -10.63 10.80 -6.47
N LEU A 44 -10.24 9.69 -5.83
CA LEU A 44 -10.46 9.50 -4.40
C LEU A 44 -9.75 10.59 -3.58
N TRP A 45 -8.50 10.88 -3.93
CA TRP A 45 -7.73 11.89 -3.20
C TRP A 45 -8.30 13.29 -3.38
N GLN A 46 -8.89 13.57 -4.54
CA GLN A 46 -9.50 14.85 -4.83
C GLN A 46 -10.86 15.02 -4.17
N THR A 47 -11.67 13.98 -4.14
CA THR A 47 -13.05 14.06 -3.64
C THR A 47 -13.22 13.61 -2.20
N GLY A 48 -12.35 12.73 -1.72
CA GLY A 48 -12.49 12.10 -0.41
C GLY A 48 -13.67 11.16 -0.30
N ARG A 49 -14.26 10.76 -1.44
CA ARG A 49 -15.46 9.92 -1.46
C ARG A 49 -15.15 8.56 -2.07
N PRO A 50 -15.11 7.49 -1.25
CA PRO A 50 -14.86 6.15 -1.76
C PRO A 50 -16.08 5.63 -2.51
N GLU A 51 -15.84 5.04 -3.68
CA GLU A 51 -16.90 4.44 -4.48
C GLU A 51 -16.76 2.94 -4.63
N THR A 52 -15.65 2.38 -4.14
CA THR A 52 -15.42 0.93 -4.18
C THR A 52 -14.99 0.46 -2.80
N PRO A 53 -15.13 -0.86 -2.49
CA PRO A 53 -14.63 -1.39 -1.22
C PRO A 53 -13.14 -1.18 -1.01
N VAL A 54 -12.34 -1.23 -2.09
CA VAL A 54 -10.90 -0.96 -2.01
C VAL A 54 -10.65 0.48 -1.60
N GLU A 55 -11.36 1.42 -2.22
CA GLU A 55 -11.21 2.85 -1.89
C GLU A 55 -11.61 3.14 -0.45
N GLN A 56 -12.67 2.49 0.01
CA GLN A 56 -13.10 2.63 1.40
C GLN A 56 -12.03 2.11 2.36
N ALA A 57 -11.42 0.97 2.06
CA ALA A 57 -10.35 0.42 2.88
C ALA A 57 -9.12 1.34 2.88
N LEU A 58 -8.81 1.97 1.76
CA LEU A 58 -7.71 2.93 1.67
C LEU A 58 -7.90 4.08 2.64
N LEU A 59 -9.11 4.62 2.73
CA LEU A 59 -9.39 5.72 3.65
C LEU A 59 -9.45 5.26 5.10
N GLU A 60 -10.15 4.18 5.39
CA GLU A 60 -10.37 3.70 6.75
C GLU A 60 -9.08 3.29 7.45
N ASN A 61 -8.17 2.65 6.72
CA ASN A 61 -6.91 2.16 7.28
C ASN A 61 -5.75 3.14 7.03
N ARG A 62 -6.04 4.28 6.42
CA ARG A 62 -5.04 5.32 6.10
C ARG A 62 -3.84 4.73 5.37
N ILE A 63 -4.11 3.92 4.35
CA ILE A 63 -3.06 3.33 3.52
C ILE A 63 -2.35 4.45 2.78
N GLY A 64 -1.01 4.45 2.85
CA GLY A 64 -0.19 5.54 2.34
C GLY A 64 0.51 6.31 3.45
N ARG A 65 0.18 6.02 4.70
CA ARG A 65 0.82 6.67 5.85
C ARG A 65 2.22 6.15 6.09
N PHE A 66 2.48 4.89 5.73
CA PHE A 66 3.77 4.23 5.92
C PHE A 66 4.31 3.72 4.61
N ALA A 67 5.62 3.79 4.45
CA ALA A 67 6.35 3.08 3.41
C ALA A 67 7.29 2.11 4.12
N ILE A 68 7.24 0.84 3.74
CA ILE A 68 7.99 -0.21 4.42
C ILE A 68 8.82 -0.97 3.40
N CYS A 69 10.07 -1.23 3.75
CA CYS A 69 10.97 -2.03 2.92
C CYS A 69 11.37 -3.29 3.70
N GLU A 70 11.13 -4.46 3.12
CA GLU A 70 11.59 -5.72 3.69
C GLU A 70 12.63 -6.32 2.76
N GLN A 71 13.85 -6.44 3.25
CA GLN A 71 14.95 -6.94 2.44
C GLN A 71 14.83 -8.44 2.22
N LYS A 72 15.01 -8.85 0.96
CA LYS A 72 15.10 -10.25 0.55
C LYS A 72 16.52 -10.52 0.07
N ALA A 73 16.76 -11.64 -0.62
CA ALA A 73 18.11 -12.03 -1.03
C ALA A 73 18.75 -11.03 -1.99
N ASP A 74 18.08 -10.71 -3.08
CA ASP A 74 18.61 -9.82 -4.13
C ASP A 74 17.63 -8.70 -4.52
N CYS A 75 16.56 -8.55 -3.73
CA CYS A 75 15.55 -7.54 -3.96
C CYS A 75 14.97 -7.13 -2.61
N PHE A 76 13.99 -6.24 -2.62
CA PHE A 76 13.24 -5.92 -1.42
C PHE A 76 11.75 -5.84 -1.75
N GLU A 77 10.91 -6.14 -0.76
CA GLU A 77 9.48 -5.95 -0.88
C GLU A 77 9.15 -4.58 -0.34
N TYR A 78 8.54 -3.75 -1.20
CA TYR A 78 8.21 -2.37 -0.86
C TYR A 78 6.71 -2.24 -0.69
N TRP A 79 6.30 -1.65 0.41
CA TRP A 79 4.89 -1.53 0.80
C TRP A 79 4.47 -0.08 0.88
N ILE A 80 3.28 0.21 0.37
CA ILE A 80 2.52 1.42 0.70
C ILE A 80 1.43 0.94 1.64
N ALA A 81 1.51 1.32 2.91
CA ALA A 81 0.72 0.66 3.96
C ALA A 81 0.08 1.64 4.94
N GLY A 82 -0.88 1.11 5.68
CA GLY A 82 -1.48 1.75 6.84
C GLY A 82 -1.70 0.73 7.95
N LEU A 83 -2.17 1.19 9.09
CA LEU A 83 -2.49 0.30 10.20
C LEU A 83 -3.89 -0.28 10.00
N TYR A 84 -3.99 -1.59 10.08
CA TYR A 84 -5.28 -2.27 9.96
C TYR A 84 -6.17 -1.93 11.15
N ARG A 85 -7.40 -1.52 10.86
CA ARG A 85 -8.33 -1.07 11.90
C ARG A 85 -9.54 -1.98 12.07
N GLY A 86 -9.45 -3.21 11.56
CA GLY A 86 -10.50 -4.19 11.74
C GLY A 86 -11.64 -4.12 10.74
N SER A 87 -11.58 -3.22 9.77
CA SER A 87 -12.63 -3.14 8.75
C SER A 87 -12.49 -4.28 7.75
N ALA A 88 -13.60 -4.63 7.07
CA ALA A 88 -13.59 -5.66 6.04
C ALA A 88 -12.69 -5.23 4.87
N VAL A 89 -11.88 -6.17 4.37
CA VAL A 89 -10.93 -5.90 3.29
C VAL A 89 -11.31 -6.72 2.08
N PRO A 90 -11.55 -6.07 0.92
CA PRO A 90 -11.90 -6.78 -0.30
C PRO A 90 -10.71 -7.53 -0.88
N GLY A 91 -10.95 -8.75 -1.38
CA GLY A 91 -9.96 -9.55 -2.08
C GLY A 91 -8.79 -10.00 -1.23
N GLY A 92 -8.98 -9.99 0.05
CA GLY A 92 -7.92 -10.24 1.02
C GLY A 92 -7.45 -11.64 1.12
#